data_0bbe8a1bd615b22bc99d924b28c435d6
#
_entry.id   0bbe8a1bd615b22bc99d924b28c435d6
#
_cell.length_a   1.000
_cell.length_b   1.000
_cell.length_c   1.000
_cell.angle_alpha   90.00
_cell.angle_beta   90.00
_cell.angle_gamma   90.00
#
_symmetry.space_group_name_H-M   'P 1'
#
loop_
_entity.id
_entity.type
_entity.pdbx_description
1 polymer ?
#
loop_
_entity_poly.entity_id
_entity_poly.type
_entity_poly.pdbx_seq_one_letter_code
_entity_poly.pdbx_strand_id
1 'polypeptide(L)'
;RDAVVRVHPYGALTVGEQGEVLADLAGLAPHVVAFSDDGRGVQSESMMRQAMLEAKRLGKVVAAHCEDNRLLRGGYIHDGVYARRHGHRGICSESEWGPVARDLRLVKETGCAYHVCHVSAKETVALIRQAKAEGLDVTCETGPHYLLKNDEMLQEDGRFKMNPPIRGEEDRQALLEGLLDGTVDMIATDHAPHSACLLYT
;
A
#
# COMPACT_ATOMS: atom_id res chain seq x y z
N ARG A 1 -24.43 -1.30 -11.44
CA ARG A 1 -25.88 -0.95 -11.50
C ARG A 1 -26.66 -1.59 -10.35
N ASP A 2 -26.21 -2.72 -9.83
CA ASP A 2 -26.96 -3.52 -8.87
C ASP A 2 -26.49 -3.35 -7.41
N ALA A 3 -25.54 -2.45 -7.16
CA ALA A 3 -25.04 -2.18 -5.81
C ALA A 3 -26.07 -1.38 -5.00
N VAL A 4 -26.34 -1.84 -3.77
CA VAL A 4 -27.23 -1.17 -2.80
C VAL A 4 -26.58 0.00 -2.07
N VAL A 5 -25.28 0.21 -2.31
CA VAL A 5 -24.44 1.29 -1.75
C VAL A 5 -23.73 2.03 -2.87
N ARG A 6 -23.20 3.21 -2.57
CA ARG A 6 -22.33 3.93 -3.52
C ARG A 6 -21.01 3.19 -3.64
N VAL A 7 -20.61 2.88 -4.88
CA VAL A 7 -19.32 2.27 -5.20
C VAL A 7 -18.47 3.31 -5.93
N HIS A 8 -17.27 3.55 -5.44
CA HIS A 8 -16.27 4.45 -6.03
C HIS A 8 -15.08 3.61 -6.53
N PRO A 9 -15.06 3.22 -7.81
CA PRO A 9 -14.00 2.36 -8.31
C PRO A 9 -12.69 3.12 -8.52
N TYR A 10 -11.57 2.41 -8.44
CA TYR A 10 -10.29 2.82 -8.98
C TYR A 10 -10.12 2.30 -10.41
N GLY A 11 -9.36 3.04 -11.22
CA GLY A 11 -8.92 2.57 -12.54
C GLY A 11 -7.48 2.06 -12.46
N ALA A 12 -7.14 1.06 -13.27
CA ALA A 12 -5.77 0.57 -13.35
C ALA A 12 -4.83 1.68 -13.87
N LEU A 13 -3.65 1.82 -13.25
CA LEU A 13 -2.57 2.71 -13.73
C LEU A 13 -1.96 2.17 -15.01
N THR A 14 -1.71 0.86 -15.05
CA THR A 14 -1.12 0.19 -16.20
C THR A 14 -2.05 -0.87 -16.77
N VAL A 15 -1.85 -1.21 -18.03
CA VAL A 15 -2.67 -2.22 -18.73
C VAL A 15 -2.56 -3.57 -18.01
N GLY A 16 -3.70 -4.05 -17.51
CA GLY A 16 -3.78 -5.30 -16.76
C GLY A 16 -2.95 -5.31 -15.46
N GLU A 17 -2.62 -4.12 -14.93
CA GLU A 17 -1.81 -3.96 -13.70
C GLU A 17 -0.44 -4.64 -13.79
N GLN A 18 0.17 -4.65 -15.00
CA GLN A 18 1.45 -5.30 -15.23
C GLN A 18 2.67 -4.39 -15.01
N GLY A 19 2.46 -3.07 -14.84
CA GLY A 19 3.55 -2.11 -14.63
C GLY A 19 4.35 -1.76 -15.89
N GLU A 20 3.95 -2.24 -17.07
CA GLU A 20 4.73 -2.14 -18.32
C GLU A 20 4.23 -1.05 -19.27
N VAL A 21 2.92 -0.90 -19.41
CA VAL A 21 2.29 0.04 -20.34
C VAL A 21 1.23 0.84 -19.60
N LEU A 22 1.29 2.16 -19.69
CA LEU A 22 0.29 3.05 -19.09
C LEU A 22 -1.10 2.76 -19.68
N ALA A 23 -2.11 2.65 -18.82
CA ALA A 23 -3.50 2.47 -19.24
C ALA A 23 -4.06 3.77 -19.87
N ASP A 24 -5.20 3.69 -20.53
CA ASP A 24 -5.93 4.88 -21.00
C ASP A 24 -6.57 5.62 -19.81
N LEU A 25 -5.74 6.33 -19.04
CA LEU A 25 -6.18 7.05 -17.86
C LEU A 25 -7.21 8.14 -18.22
N ALA A 26 -7.09 8.76 -19.39
CA ALA A 26 -8.02 9.78 -19.83
C ALA A 26 -9.42 9.21 -20.10
N GLY A 27 -9.51 8.06 -20.76
CA GLY A 27 -10.77 7.34 -20.95
C GLY A 27 -11.39 6.82 -19.67
N LEU A 28 -10.57 6.43 -18.69
CA LEU A 28 -11.02 5.94 -17.39
C LEU A 28 -11.46 7.05 -16.42
N ALA A 29 -10.82 8.23 -16.47
CA ALA A 29 -11.00 9.31 -15.50
C ALA A 29 -12.45 9.72 -15.19
N PRO A 30 -13.40 9.76 -16.15
CA PRO A 30 -14.80 10.09 -15.86
C PRO A 30 -15.52 9.06 -14.98
N HIS A 31 -14.99 7.84 -14.89
CA HIS A 31 -15.66 6.69 -14.27
C HIS A 31 -15.05 6.26 -12.93
N VAL A 32 -13.90 6.85 -12.54
CA VAL A 32 -13.12 6.43 -11.38
C VAL A 32 -12.81 7.62 -10.46
N VAL A 33 -12.57 7.34 -9.18
CA VAL A 33 -12.18 8.37 -8.21
C VAL A 33 -10.68 8.53 -8.12
N ALA A 34 -9.92 7.47 -8.36
CA ALA A 34 -8.46 7.45 -8.33
C ALA A 34 -7.94 6.37 -9.29
N PHE A 35 -6.61 6.26 -9.41
CA PHE A 35 -5.94 5.22 -10.17
C PHE A 35 -5.04 4.39 -9.26
N SER A 36 -5.02 3.07 -9.47
CA SER A 36 -4.22 2.13 -8.69
C SER A 36 -3.84 0.89 -9.51
N ASP A 37 -2.66 0.33 -9.27
CA ASP A 37 -2.30 -1.05 -9.61
C ASP A 37 -2.20 -1.84 -8.31
N ASP A 38 -3.30 -1.92 -7.57
CA ASP A 38 -3.34 -2.54 -6.25
C ASP A 38 -3.05 -4.04 -6.30
N GLY A 39 -2.31 -4.51 -5.26
CA GLY A 39 -1.84 -5.88 -5.14
C GLY A 39 -0.54 -6.20 -5.91
N ARG A 40 0.00 -5.27 -6.74
CA ARG A 40 1.26 -5.50 -7.47
C ARG A 40 2.28 -4.37 -7.32
N GLY A 41 1.80 -3.14 -7.20
CA GLY A 41 2.63 -1.94 -7.17
C GLY A 41 3.39 -1.67 -8.48
N VAL A 42 3.62 -0.41 -8.79
CA VAL A 42 4.41 -0.01 -9.96
C VAL A 42 5.90 -0.07 -9.63
N GLN A 43 6.64 -1.01 -10.23
CA GLN A 43 8.05 -1.24 -9.94
C GLN A 43 8.98 -0.20 -10.61
N SER A 44 8.60 0.32 -11.77
CA SER A 44 9.41 1.26 -12.54
C SER A 44 9.18 2.71 -12.09
N GLU A 45 10.26 3.40 -11.69
CA GLU A 45 10.20 4.82 -11.34
C GLU A 45 9.72 5.69 -12.52
N SER A 46 10.16 5.38 -13.74
CA SER A 46 9.75 6.12 -14.94
C SER A 46 8.26 5.92 -15.26
N MET A 47 7.73 4.71 -15.06
CA MET A 47 6.31 4.42 -15.24
C MET A 47 5.48 5.16 -14.18
N MET A 48 5.87 5.10 -12.90
CA MET A 48 5.18 5.81 -11.83
C MET A 48 5.17 7.33 -12.07
N ARG A 49 6.31 7.90 -12.54
CA ARG A 49 6.38 9.33 -12.91
C ARG A 49 5.40 9.68 -14.03
N GLN A 50 5.32 8.86 -15.08
CA GLN A 50 4.37 9.08 -16.17
C GLN A 50 2.93 9.00 -15.69
N ALA A 51 2.60 7.99 -14.88
CA ALA A 51 1.29 7.81 -14.29
C ALA A 51 0.89 9.02 -13.41
N MET A 52 1.80 9.50 -12.55
CA MET A 52 1.56 10.66 -11.70
C MET A 52 1.34 11.94 -12.51
N LEU A 53 2.13 12.19 -13.57
CA LEU A 53 1.95 13.37 -14.42
C LEU A 53 0.57 13.34 -15.11
N GLU A 54 0.15 12.18 -15.61
CA GLU A 54 -1.13 12.05 -16.28
C GLU A 54 -2.30 12.13 -15.26
N ALA A 55 -2.19 11.47 -14.10
CA ALA A 55 -3.19 11.57 -13.03
C ALA A 55 -3.35 13.02 -12.55
N LYS A 56 -2.24 13.76 -12.37
CA LYS A 56 -2.25 15.19 -12.05
C LYS A 56 -3.00 16.00 -13.09
N ARG A 57 -2.70 15.77 -14.39
CA ARG A 57 -3.36 16.45 -15.51
C ARG A 57 -4.88 16.22 -15.50
N LEU A 58 -5.32 15.04 -15.08
CA LEU A 58 -6.71 14.62 -14.99
C LEU A 58 -7.41 15.01 -13.67
N GLY A 59 -6.67 15.62 -12.72
CA GLY A 59 -7.19 15.98 -11.39
C GLY A 59 -7.54 14.76 -10.54
N LYS A 60 -6.77 13.66 -10.68
CA LYS A 60 -6.97 12.39 -9.98
C LYS A 60 -5.82 12.06 -9.05
N VAL A 61 -6.13 11.25 -8.04
CA VAL A 61 -5.18 10.71 -7.07
C VAL A 61 -4.57 9.42 -7.61
N VAL A 62 -3.29 9.20 -7.35
CA VAL A 62 -2.67 7.86 -7.46
C VAL A 62 -2.72 7.22 -6.09
N ALA A 63 -3.44 6.10 -5.96
CA ALA A 63 -3.48 5.26 -4.77
C ALA A 63 -2.55 4.05 -4.99
N ALA A 64 -1.55 3.88 -4.13
CA ALA A 64 -0.49 2.93 -4.40
C ALA A 64 -0.38 1.82 -3.34
N HIS A 65 -0.41 0.58 -3.83
CA HIS A 65 0.14 -0.56 -3.13
C HIS A 65 1.67 -0.48 -3.26
N CYS A 66 2.36 -0.24 -2.14
CA CYS A 66 3.80 -0.01 -2.14
C CYS A 66 4.54 -1.29 -1.77
N GLU A 67 5.08 -1.95 -2.79
CA GLU A 67 5.84 -3.18 -2.61
C GLU A 67 6.97 -3.29 -3.65
N ASP A 68 8.21 -3.52 -3.19
CA ASP A 68 9.33 -3.88 -4.05
C ASP A 68 9.42 -5.40 -4.18
N ASN A 69 9.02 -5.92 -5.34
CA ASN A 69 8.98 -7.36 -5.63
C ASN A 69 10.36 -8.03 -5.50
N ARG A 70 11.47 -7.29 -5.70
CA ARG A 70 12.84 -7.82 -5.58
C ARG A 70 13.20 -8.19 -4.14
N LEU A 71 12.54 -7.53 -3.17
CA LEU A 71 12.79 -7.72 -1.74
C LEU A 71 11.90 -8.79 -1.11
N LEU A 72 10.88 -9.28 -1.80
CA LEU A 72 9.99 -10.33 -1.28
C LEU A 72 10.71 -11.66 -1.08
N ARG A 73 11.58 -12.07 -1.99
CA ARG A 73 12.40 -13.29 -1.91
C ARG A 73 11.60 -14.56 -1.56
N GLY A 74 10.34 -14.60 -2.00
CA GLY A 74 9.41 -15.67 -1.67
C GLY A 74 8.92 -15.66 -0.22
N GLY A 75 9.07 -14.54 0.48
CA GLY A 75 8.48 -14.29 1.79
C GLY A 75 6.96 -14.19 1.74
N TYR A 76 6.32 -14.43 2.86
CA TYR A 76 4.86 -14.42 2.98
C TYR A 76 4.34 -13.94 4.35
N ILE A 77 5.25 -13.62 5.27
CA ILE A 77 4.98 -12.96 6.55
C ILE A 77 6.08 -11.95 6.82
N HIS A 78 5.97 -11.17 7.88
CA HIS A 78 7.02 -10.22 8.29
C HIS A 78 8.35 -10.93 8.64
N ASP A 79 9.49 -10.35 8.22
CA ASP A 79 10.82 -10.77 8.67
C ASP A 79 11.07 -10.31 10.12
N GLY A 80 10.30 -10.86 11.03
CA GLY A 80 10.27 -10.51 12.45
C GLY A 80 10.60 -11.67 13.37
N VAL A 81 10.16 -11.52 14.61
CA VAL A 81 10.42 -12.51 15.68
C VAL A 81 9.77 -13.86 15.35
N TYR A 82 8.53 -13.84 14.88
CA TYR A 82 7.80 -15.08 14.56
C TYR A 82 8.45 -15.84 13.42
N ALA A 83 8.77 -15.18 12.31
CA ALA A 83 9.40 -15.81 11.14
C ALA A 83 10.71 -16.49 11.52
N ARG A 84 11.59 -15.80 12.28
CA ARG A 84 12.87 -16.35 12.73
C ARG A 84 12.70 -17.55 13.67
N ARG A 85 11.73 -17.48 14.60
CA ARG A 85 11.47 -18.53 15.59
C ARG A 85 10.95 -19.81 14.93
N HIS A 86 10.13 -19.69 13.90
CA HIS A 86 9.43 -20.82 13.25
C HIS A 86 10.03 -21.21 11.90
N GLY A 87 11.10 -20.56 11.45
CA GLY A 87 11.79 -20.88 10.21
C GLY A 87 11.04 -20.49 8.94
N HIS A 88 10.18 -19.47 9.01
CA HIS A 88 9.44 -18.94 7.86
C HIS A 88 10.25 -17.93 7.06
N ARG A 89 9.89 -17.78 5.78
CA ARG A 89 10.46 -16.75 4.91
C ARG A 89 9.78 -15.41 5.16
N GLY A 90 10.58 -14.44 5.60
CA GLY A 90 10.10 -13.10 5.93
C GLY A 90 10.15 -12.12 4.77
N ILE A 91 9.28 -11.11 4.85
CA ILE A 91 9.28 -9.91 4.00
C ILE A 91 9.81 -8.76 4.84
N CYS A 92 10.90 -8.13 4.42
CA CYS A 92 11.48 -6.99 5.14
C CYS A 92 10.61 -5.74 5.00
N SER A 93 10.71 -4.82 5.98
CA SER A 93 9.96 -3.55 5.93
C SER A 93 10.37 -2.66 4.77
N GLU A 94 11.62 -2.78 4.29
CA GLU A 94 12.12 -2.02 3.14
C GLU A 94 11.32 -2.29 1.86
N SER A 95 10.71 -3.47 1.72
CA SER A 95 9.84 -3.77 0.59
C SER A 95 8.66 -2.80 0.47
N GLU A 96 8.20 -2.21 1.59
CA GLU A 96 7.12 -1.22 1.64
C GLU A 96 7.67 0.21 1.63
N TRP A 97 8.53 0.59 2.59
CA TRP A 97 8.97 1.97 2.72
C TRP A 97 9.89 2.44 1.59
N GLY A 98 10.61 1.54 0.92
CA GLY A 98 11.47 1.87 -0.21
C GLY A 98 10.70 2.47 -1.39
N PRO A 99 9.67 1.79 -1.93
CA PRO A 99 8.75 2.37 -2.91
C PRO A 99 8.08 3.65 -2.44
N VAL A 100 7.64 3.74 -1.17
CA VAL A 100 7.06 4.97 -0.63
C VAL A 100 8.04 6.13 -0.70
N ALA A 101 9.30 5.94 -0.28
CA ALA A 101 10.34 6.97 -0.36
C ALA A 101 10.60 7.41 -1.80
N ARG A 102 10.60 6.47 -2.78
CA ARG A 102 10.69 6.78 -4.21
C ARG A 102 9.52 7.64 -4.66
N ASP A 103 8.30 7.22 -4.33
CA ASP A 103 7.08 7.85 -4.82
C ASP A 103 6.86 9.24 -4.20
N LEU A 104 7.22 9.45 -2.94
CA LEU A 104 7.18 10.78 -2.31
C LEU A 104 8.14 11.78 -2.99
N ARG A 105 9.28 11.32 -3.50
CA ARG A 105 10.15 12.17 -4.34
C ARG A 105 9.45 12.56 -5.65
N LEU A 106 8.75 11.60 -6.27
CA LEU A 106 7.96 11.85 -7.48
C LEU A 106 6.76 12.76 -7.21
N VAL A 107 6.10 12.63 -6.06
CA VAL A 107 5.04 13.56 -5.64
C VAL A 107 5.58 15.00 -5.57
N LYS A 108 6.75 15.18 -4.97
CA LYS A 108 7.41 16.50 -4.90
C LYS A 108 7.76 17.06 -6.29
N GLU A 109 8.19 16.20 -7.21
CA GLU A 109 8.53 16.55 -8.58
C GLU A 109 7.29 16.88 -9.42
N THR A 110 6.25 16.05 -9.35
CA THR A 110 5.07 16.13 -10.22
C THR A 110 3.95 17.00 -9.65
N GLY A 111 3.88 17.12 -8.33
CA GLY A 111 2.76 17.73 -7.61
C GLY A 111 1.46 16.93 -7.73
N CYS A 112 1.53 15.63 -8.00
CA CYS A 112 0.37 14.74 -8.03
C CYS A 112 -0.14 14.47 -6.62
N ALA A 113 -1.46 14.47 -6.42
CA ALA A 113 -2.06 13.95 -5.21
C ALA A 113 -1.80 12.44 -5.11
N TYR A 114 -1.38 11.98 -3.93
CA TYR A 114 -0.92 10.62 -3.73
C TYR A 114 -1.50 10.01 -2.45
N HIS A 115 -1.92 8.76 -2.52
CA HIS A 115 -2.44 8.01 -1.39
C HIS A 115 -1.66 6.71 -1.20
N VAL A 116 -1.14 6.48 0.00
CA VAL A 116 -0.46 5.23 0.36
C VAL A 116 -1.46 4.28 0.98
N CYS A 117 -1.75 3.18 0.29
CA CYS A 117 -2.67 2.16 0.76
C CYS A 117 -2.05 1.33 1.90
N HIS A 118 -2.91 0.85 2.82
CA HIS A 118 -2.64 -0.17 3.84
C HIS A 118 -1.22 -0.13 4.47
N VAL A 119 -0.79 1.02 4.92
CA VAL A 119 0.51 1.23 5.59
C VAL A 119 0.65 0.27 6.77
N SER A 120 1.80 -0.43 6.82
CA SER A 120 2.11 -1.39 7.88
C SER A 120 3.43 -1.13 8.61
N ALA A 121 4.39 -0.41 8.01
CA ALA A 121 5.73 -0.20 8.55
C ALA A 121 5.90 1.18 9.20
N LYS A 122 6.61 1.24 10.32
CA LYS A 122 6.92 2.47 11.05
C LYS A 122 7.70 3.49 10.23
N GLU A 123 8.60 3.01 9.38
CA GLU A 123 9.39 3.85 8.48
C GLU A 123 8.48 4.55 7.46
N THR A 124 7.45 3.86 6.97
CA THR A 124 6.44 4.45 6.08
C THR A 124 5.68 5.57 6.78
N VAL A 125 5.25 5.37 8.03
CA VAL A 125 4.60 6.42 8.83
C VAL A 125 5.50 7.64 8.98
N ALA A 126 6.80 7.43 9.28
CA ALA A 126 7.76 8.52 9.42
C ALA A 126 7.94 9.32 8.10
N LEU A 127 8.05 8.62 6.96
CA LEU A 127 8.17 9.24 5.64
C LEU A 127 6.93 10.07 5.29
N ILE A 128 5.72 9.54 5.54
CA ILE A 128 4.47 10.27 5.28
C ILE A 128 4.34 11.48 6.19
N ARG A 129 4.69 11.36 7.47
CA ARG A 129 4.69 12.49 8.42
C ARG A 129 5.59 13.62 7.92
N GLN A 130 6.80 13.29 7.46
CA GLN A 130 7.71 14.25 6.87
C GLN A 130 7.14 14.88 5.60
N ALA A 131 6.59 14.09 4.67
CA ALA A 131 6.00 14.59 3.43
C ALA A 131 4.85 15.57 3.69
N LYS A 132 3.97 15.28 4.65
CA LYS A 132 2.89 16.19 5.07
C LYS A 132 3.43 17.47 5.69
N ALA A 133 4.47 17.39 6.51
CA ALA A 133 5.13 18.57 7.08
C ALA A 133 5.81 19.47 6.01
N GLU A 134 6.25 18.87 4.91
CA GLU A 134 6.75 19.58 3.72
C GLU A 134 5.63 20.15 2.84
N GLY A 135 4.36 19.92 3.16
CA GLY A 135 3.19 20.42 2.43
C GLY A 135 2.87 19.63 1.16
N LEU A 136 3.35 18.41 1.03
CA LEU A 136 2.98 17.54 -0.09
C LEU A 136 1.53 17.07 0.05
N ASP A 137 0.83 16.94 -1.08
CA ASP A 137 -0.55 16.42 -1.14
C ASP A 137 -0.53 14.88 -1.03
N VAL A 138 -0.35 14.41 0.19
CA VAL A 138 -0.22 12.99 0.53
C VAL A 138 -1.20 12.61 1.61
N THR A 139 -1.93 11.51 1.39
CA THR A 139 -2.75 10.84 2.38
C THR A 139 -2.35 9.38 2.51
N CYS A 140 -2.77 8.72 3.59
CA CYS A 140 -2.56 7.29 3.74
C CYS A 140 -3.64 6.63 4.59
N GLU A 141 -3.69 5.32 4.49
CA GLU A 141 -4.55 4.49 5.31
C GLU A 141 -3.79 3.32 5.93
N THR A 142 -4.34 2.75 7.01
CA THR A 142 -3.87 1.50 7.60
C THR A 142 -5.02 0.54 7.83
N GLY A 143 -4.74 -0.75 7.98
CA GLY A 143 -5.75 -1.76 8.24
C GLY A 143 -6.01 -1.97 9.75
N PRO A 144 -7.24 -2.36 10.16
CA PRO A 144 -7.54 -2.64 11.56
C PRO A 144 -6.70 -3.78 12.13
N HIS A 145 -6.29 -4.73 11.30
CA HIS A 145 -5.44 -5.86 11.70
C HIS A 145 -4.01 -5.41 12.06
N TYR A 146 -3.47 -4.38 11.41
CA TYR A 146 -2.15 -3.80 11.75
C TYR A 146 -2.18 -3.01 13.07
N LEU A 147 -3.34 -2.48 13.44
CA LEU A 147 -3.51 -1.75 14.71
C LEU A 147 -3.71 -2.68 15.91
N LEU A 148 -4.30 -3.86 15.68
CA LEU A 148 -4.71 -4.79 16.73
C LEU A 148 -3.74 -5.94 16.96
N LYS A 149 -2.84 -6.23 15.98
CA LYS A 149 -1.94 -7.38 16.02
C LYS A 149 -0.51 -6.98 15.74
N ASN A 150 0.40 -7.78 16.28
CA ASN A 150 1.82 -7.77 15.93
C ASN A 150 2.28 -9.20 15.57
N ASP A 151 3.52 -9.35 15.09
CA ASP A 151 4.05 -10.60 14.61
C ASP A 151 4.17 -11.69 15.70
N GLU A 152 4.27 -11.33 16.98
CA GLU A 152 4.29 -12.31 18.07
C GLU A 152 2.93 -12.97 18.34
N MET A 153 1.84 -12.39 17.79
CA MET A 153 0.48 -12.92 17.89
C MET A 153 0.11 -13.86 16.74
N LEU A 154 1.02 -14.08 15.78
CA LEU A 154 0.80 -14.95 14.64
C LEU A 154 0.69 -16.42 15.09
N GLN A 155 0.01 -17.22 14.29
CA GLN A 155 -0.17 -18.65 14.49
C GLN A 155 0.12 -19.40 13.19
N GLU A 156 0.35 -20.72 13.29
CA GLU A 156 0.51 -21.62 12.13
C GLU A 156 -0.84 -21.83 11.42
N ASP A 157 -1.37 -20.73 10.85
CA ASP A 157 -2.67 -20.70 10.20
C ASP A 157 -2.64 -19.70 9.03
N GLY A 158 -3.06 -20.13 7.84
CA GLY A 158 -3.08 -19.31 6.63
C GLY A 158 -3.89 -18.02 6.76
N ARG A 159 -4.81 -17.92 7.72
CA ARG A 159 -5.58 -16.70 8.01
C ARG A 159 -4.72 -15.53 8.49
N PHE A 160 -3.48 -15.78 8.92
CA PHE A 160 -2.51 -14.75 9.29
C PHE A 160 -1.60 -14.32 8.13
N LYS A 161 -1.74 -14.97 6.96
CA LYS A 161 -1.02 -14.58 5.75
C LYS A 161 -1.78 -13.47 5.05
N MET A 162 -1.15 -12.31 4.93
CA MET A 162 -1.67 -11.13 4.23
C MET A 162 -0.52 -10.29 3.69
N ASN A 163 -0.80 -9.40 2.76
CA ASN A 163 0.18 -8.50 2.18
C ASN A 163 -0.39 -7.08 2.08
N PRO A 164 0.25 -6.09 2.73
CA PRO A 164 1.45 -6.18 3.60
C PRO A 164 1.28 -7.14 4.78
N PRO A 165 2.40 -7.73 5.31
CA PRO A 165 2.31 -8.63 6.45
C PRO A 165 2.07 -7.86 7.76
N ILE A 166 1.49 -8.55 8.77
CA ILE A 166 1.44 -8.05 10.14
C ILE A 166 2.87 -7.93 10.66
N ARG A 167 3.26 -6.73 11.08
CA ARG A 167 4.63 -6.39 11.47
C ARG A 167 4.84 -6.46 12.99
N GLY A 168 6.00 -5.98 13.44
CA GLY A 168 6.38 -5.98 14.84
C GLY A 168 5.60 -4.99 15.70
N GLU A 169 5.82 -5.05 17.00
CA GLU A 169 5.14 -4.17 17.97
C GLU A 169 5.48 -2.68 17.76
N GLU A 170 6.74 -2.38 17.37
CA GLU A 170 7.15 -1.00 17.11
C GLU A 170 6.40 -0.40 15.91
N ASP A 171 6.13 -1.22 14.88
CA ASP A 171 5.35 -0.80 13.71
C ASP A 171 3.90 -0.52 14.12
N ARG A 172 3.30 -1.42 14.91
CA ARG A 172 1.95 -1.25 15.44
C ARG A 172 1.82 0.03 16.26
N GLN A 173 2.78 0.32 17.12
CA GLN A 173 2.76 1.55 17.94
C GLN A 173 2.88 2.80 17.05
N ALA A 174 3.77 2.80 16.05
CA ALA A 174 3.91 3.91 15.11
C ALA A 174 2.61 4.20 14.33
N LEU A 175 1.86 3.16 13.96
CA LEU A 175 0.56 3.30 13.30
C LEU A 175 -0.49 3.92 14.23
N LEU A 176 -0.55 3.49 15.51
CA LEU A 176 -1.43 4.07 16.51
C LEU A 176 -1.11 5.54 16.77
N GLU A 177 0.17 5.88 16.93
CA GLU A 177 0.63 7.26 17.06
C GLU A 177 0.28 8.09 15.82
N GLY A 178 0.48 7.51 14.62
CA GLY A 178 0.15 8.16 13.37
C GLY A 178 -1.35 8.45 13.20
N LEU A 179 -2.23 7.61 13.74
CA LEU A 179 -3.67 7.89 13.79
C LEU A 179 -4.00 9.02 14.75
N LEU A 180 -3.34 9.05 15.91
CA LEU A 180 -3.61 10.05 16.96
C LEU A 180 -3.08 11.44 16.55
N ASP A 181 -1.96 11.52 15.86
CA ASP A 181 -1.36 12.79 15.42
C ASP A 181 -1.83 13.26 14.04
N GLY A 182 -2.68 12.47 13.35
CA GLY A 182 -3.23 12.80 12.03
C GLY A 182 -2.27 12.52 10.87
N THR A 183 -1.19 11.80 11.09
CA THR A 183 -0.31 11.30 10.00
C THR A 183 -1.03 10.27 9.16
N VAL A 184 -1.75 9.34 9.80
CA VAL A 184 -2.61 8.34 9.15
C VAL A 184 -4.03 8.92 9.09
N ASP A 185 -4.59 9.02 7.89
CA ASP A 185 -5.84 9.74 7.63
C ASP A 185 -7.08 8.88 7.87
N MET A 186 -6.98 7.56 7.61
CA MET A 186 -8.14 6.68 7.68
C MET A 186 -7.75 5.23 8.02
N ILE A 187 -8.77 4.45 8.37
CA ILE A 187 -8.69 3.00 8.53
C ILE A 187 -9.48 2.35 7.41
N ALA A 188 -8.81 1.55 6.59
CA ALA A 188 -9.42 0.77 5.51
C ALA A 188 -9.31 -0.72 5.81
N THR A 189 -10.34 -1.47 5.47
CA THR A 189 -10.40 -2.89 5.81
C THR A 189 -9.55 -3.77 4.91
N ASP A 190 -9.23 -3.29 3.72
CA ASP A 190 -8.61 -4.10 2.66
C ASP A 190 -9.31 -5.45 2.49
N HIS A 191 -10.66 -5.40 2.36
CA HIS A 191 -11.51 -6.58 2.36
C HIS A 191 -11.39 -7.35 1.03
N ALA A 192 -10.45 -8.26 0.97
CA ALA A 192 -10.18 -9.15 -0.16
C ALA A 192 -10.27 -10.62 0.31
N PRO A 193 -11.49 -11.16 0.54
CA PRO A 193 -11.67 -12.48 1.15
C PRO A 193 -11.20 -13.59 0.21
N HIS A 194 -10.47 -14.55 0.78
CA HIS A 194 -10.04 -15.76 0.11
C HIS A 194 -10.84 -16.98 0.59
N SER A 195 -11.12 -17.92 -0.31
CA SER A 195 -11.68 -19.20 0.06
C SER A 195 -10.67 -20.03 0.85
N ALA A 196 -11.17 -20.99 1.68
CA ALA A 196 -10.30 -21.81 2.53
C ALA A 196 -9.21 -22.56 1.73
N CYS A 197 -9.48 -22.97 0.49
CA CYS A 197 -8.50 -23.66 -0.35
C CYS A 197 -7.33 -22.75 -0.79
N LEU A 198 -7.52 -21.42 -0.86
CA LEU A 198 -6.48 -20.48 -1.24
C LEU A 198 -5.58 -20.06 -0.07
N LEU A 199 -6.00 -20.33 1.18
CA LEU A 199 -5.22 -19.98 2.37
C LEU A 199 -4.01 -20.92 2.59
N TYR A 200 -4.00 -22.07 1.94
CA TYR A 200 -3.00 -23.14 2.13
C TYR A 200 -2.18 -23.46 0.86
N THR A 201 -2.31 -22.68 -0.21
CA THR A 201 -1.58 -22.87 -1.48
C THR A 201 -0.45 -21.83 -1.70
#